data_4db2d1af6ec643787540c25dce64758c
#
_entry.id   4db2d1af6ec643787540c25dce64758c
#
_cell.length_a   1.000
_cell.length_b   1.000
_cell.length_c   1.000
_cell.angle_alpha   90.00
_cell.angle_beta   90.00
_cell.angle_gamma   90.00
#
_symmetry.space_group_name_H-M   'P 1'
#
loop_
_entity.id
_entity.type
_entity.pdbx_description
1 polymer ?
#
loop_
_entity_poly.entity_id
_entity_poly.type
_entity_poly.pdbx_seq_one_letter_code
_entity_poly.pdbx_strand_id
1 'polypeptide(L)'
;SIMSMANLEIEQAAGSNDAWFVRRGAGTPQDGLAALFRLMGVAEASPHATAPITTRRVRAGVALFHEGTCAQAVYFIAVGTFKLMHTAEDGYEQVLGFAGRAEMLGYDALCQRSYPTTAVALEDSTVYALPVADLFGLSARVPALGRVLHLAASRQMLHQVEIAHLIGLGA
;
A
#
# COMPACT_ATOMS: atom_id res chain seq x y z
N SER A 1 -15.99 -4.80 -25.78
CA SER A 1 -15.04 -3.72 -25.94
C SER A 1 -13.73 -4.05 -25.20
N ILE A 2 -12.64 -3.44 -25.59
CA ILE A 2 -11.31 -3.65 -25.00
C ILE A 2 -11.31 -3.39 -23.49
N MET A 3 -12.11 -2.46 -23.01
CA MET A 3 -12.28 -2.17 -21.59
C MET A 3 -12.99 -3.30 -20.81
N SER A 4 -13.86 -4.06 -21.46
CA SER A 4 -14.55 -5.19 -20.84
C SER A 4 -13.61 -6.39 -20.64
N MET A 5 -12.70 -6.62 -21.57
CA MET A 5 -11.71 -7.70 -21.50
C MET A 5 -10.64 -7.43 -20.43
N ALA A 6 -10.17 -6.20 -20.32
CA ALA A 6 -9.22 -5.82 -19.29
C ALA A 6 -9.82 -5.96 -17.87
N ASN A 7 -11.11 -5.69 -17.70
CA ASN A 7 -11.82 -5.91 -16.45
C ASN A 7 -11.97 -7.40 -16.10
N LEU A 8 -12.17 -8.26 -17.10
CA LEU A 8 -12.25 -9.71 -16.92
C LEU A 8 -10.90 -10.33 -16.56
N GLU A 9 -9.80 -9.86 -17.14
CA GLU A 9 -8.46 -10.33 -16.80
C GLU A 9 -8.06 -9.97 -15.37
N ILE A 10 -8.49 -8.80 -14.89
CA ILE A 10 -8.25 -8.37 -13.51
C ILE A 10 -9.06 -9.22 -12.53
N GLU A 11 -10.30 -9.55 -12.87
CA GLU A 11 -11.13 -10.43 -12.05
C GLU A 11 -10.58 -11.87 -12.01
N GLN A 12 -10.02 -12.35 -13.11
CA GLN A 12 -9.43 -13.69 -13.20
C GLN A 12 -8.06 -13.79 -12.51
N ALA A 13 -7.26 -12.74 -12.52
CA ALA A 13 -6.00 -12.69 -11.77
C ALA A 13 -6.22 -12.65 -10.25
N ALA A 14 -7.40 -12.28 -9.81
CA ALA A 14 -7.83 -12.29 -8.41
C ALA A 14 -8.28 -13.67 -7.90
N GLY A 15 -7.96 -14.73 -8.60
CA GLY A 15 -8.29 -16.12 -8.22
C GLY A 15 -7.57 -16.65 -6.98
N SER A 16 -6.74 -15.88 -6.32
CA SER A 16 -6.39 -16.10 -4.94
C SER A 16 -7.44 -15.42 -4.06
N ASN A 17 -7.96 -16.13 -3.06
CA ASN A 17 -8.97 -15.62 -2.13
C ASN A 17 -8.50 -14.41 -1.29
N ASP A 18 -7.29 -13.92 -1.51
CA ASP A 18 -6.60 -13.06 -0.55
C ASP A 18 -6.72 -11.57 -0.84
N ALA A 19 -6.75 -11.17 -2.11
CA ALA A 19 -6.96 -9.77 -2.46
C ALA A 19 -7.87 -9.67 -3.68
N TRP A 20 -8.72 -8.67 -3.66
CA TRP A 20 -9.75 -8.51 -4.63
C TRP A 20 -9.67 -7.12 -5.23
N PHE A 21 -9.33 -7.12 -6.51
CA PHE A 21 -9.21 -5.87 -7.23
C PHE A 21 -10.58 -5.36 -7.59
N VAL A 22 -10.95 -4.25 -7.04
CA VAL A 22 -12.01 -3.47 -7.62
C VAL A 22 -11.44 -2.77 -8.83
N ARG A 23 -12.18 -2.86 -9.90
CA ARG A 23 -12.05 -2.09 -11.11
C ARG A 23 -11.10 -0.93 -10.96
N ARG A 24 -10.12 -0.83 -11.82
CA ARG A 24 -9.63 0.50 -12.18
C ARG A 24 -10.89 1.33 -12.39
N GLY A 25 -11.15 2.23 -11.47
CA GLY A 25 -12.22 3.19 -11.68
C GLY A 25 -12.07 3.76 -13.09
N ALA A 26 -13.13 4.20 -13.72
CA ALA A 26 -13.08 4.87 -15.02
C ALA A 26 -12.23 6.15 -15.01
N GLY A 27 -11.39 6.33 -13.97
CA GLY A 27 -10.48 7.45 -13.79
C GLY A 27 -9.24 7.34 -14.66
N THR A 28 -8.73 8.47 -15.09
CA THR A 28 -7.46 8.57 -15.81
C THR A 28 -6.30 8.33 -14.85
N PRO A 29 -5.08 7.99 -15.33
CA PRO A 29 -3.88 7.91 -14.48
C PRO A 29 -3.59 9.20 -13.69
N GLN A 30 -4.07 10.34 -14.15
CA GLN A 30 -4.01 11.61 -13.44
C GLN A 30 -4.85 11.61 -12.16
N ASP A 31 -6.00 10.92 -12.17
CA ASP A 31 -6.91 10.87 -11.02
C ASP A 31 -6.32 10.08 -9.85
N GLY A 32 -5.57 9.02 -10.13
CA GLY A 32 -4.89 8.23 -9.11
C GLY A 32 -3.84 9.04 -8.34
N LEU A 33 -3.04 9.80 -9.06
CA LEU A 33 -2.02 10.67 -8.46
C LEU A 33 -2.65 11.80 -7.65
N ALA A 34 -3.68 12.45 -8.20
CA ALA A 34 -4.41 13.51 -7.50
C ALA A 34 -5.09 12.99 -6.22
N ALA A 35 -5.67 11.79 -6.28
CA ALA A 35 -6.28 11.16 -5.11
C ALA A 35 -5.23 10.86 -4.02
N LEU A 36 -4.05 10.39 -4.41
CA LEU A 36 -2.95 10.16 -3.48
C LEU A 36 -2.49 11.46 -2.81
N PHE A 37 -2.31 12.52 -3.57
CA PHE A 37 -1.90 13.81 -3.03
C PHE A 37 -2.94 14.39 -2.05
N ARG A 38 -4.22 14.27 -2.37
CA ARG A 38 -5.29 14.66 -1.44
C ARG A 38 -5.25 13.85 -0.15
N LEU A 39 -5.06 12.53 -0.25
CA LEU A 39 -4.94 11.65 0.91
C LEU A 39 -3.78 12.07 1.82
N MET A 40 -2.64 12.38 1.22
CA MET A 40 -1.42 12.70 1.95
C MET A 40 -1.29 14.18 2.35
N GLY A 41 -2.20 15.02 1.91
CA GLY A 41 -2.18 16.45 2.21
C GLY A 41 -1.03 17.20 1.53
N VAL A 42 -0.57 16.72 0.38
CA VAL A 42 0.51 17.33 -0.39
C VAL A 42 -0.07 18.09 -1.58
N ALA A 43 0.36 19.33 -1.76
CA ALA A 43 -0.06 20.13 -2.91
C ALA A 43 0.55 19.57 -4.19
N GLU A 44 -0.27 19.42 -5.22
CA GLU A 44 0.16 18.98 -6.54
C GLU A 44 0.81 20.14 -7.29
N ALA A 45 2.09 19.99 -7.63
CA ALA A 45 2.85 21.02 -8.33
C ALA A 45 2.82 20.85 -9.86
N SER A 46 2.29 19.75 -10.37
CA SER A 46 2.29 19.43 -11.81
C SER A 46 0.94 18.87 -12.24
N PRO A 47 0.06 19.70 -12.82
CA PRO A 47 -1.32 19.28 -13.16
C PRO A 47 -1.38 18.24 -14.29
N HIS A 48 -0.30 18.01 -15.01
CA HIS A 48 -0.22 17.05 -16.11
C HIS A 48 0.57 15.78 -15.75
N ALA A 49 1.04 15.65 -14.51
CA ALA A 49 1.75 14.48 -14.06
C ALA A 49 0.80 13.26 -14.00
N THR A 50 1.28 12.12 -14.49
CA THR A 50 0.57 10.85 -14.47
C THR A 50 1.39 9.79 -13.76
N ALA A 51 0.73 8.87 -13.08
CA ALA A 51 1.36 7.73 -12.45
C ALA A 51 0.44 6.51 -12.57
N PRO A 52 0.97 5.28 -12.73
CA PRO A 52 0.18 4.07 -12.87
C PRO A 52 -0.34 3.61 -11.50
N ILE A 53 -1.01 4.49 -10.78
CA ILE A 53 -1.60 4.21 -9.46
C ILE A 53 -2.95 3.56 -9.68
N THR A 54 -3.15 2.40 -9.07
CA THR A 54 -4.41 1.67 -9.11
C THR A 54 -5.08 1.65 -7.75
N THR A 55 -6.40 1.59 -7.74
CA THR A 55 -7.18 1.43 -6.52
C THR A 55 -7.50 -0.04 -6.32
N ARG A 56 -7.26 -0.56 -5.11
CA ARG A 56 -7.62 -1.91 -4.70
C ARG A 56 -8.53 -1.88 -3.50
N ARG A 57 -9.52 -2.76 -3.51
CA ARG A 57 -10.33 -3.05 -2.32
C ARG A 57 -9.87 -4.37 -1.71
N VAL A 58 -9.81 -4.39 -0.40
CA VAL A 58 -9.44 -5.58 0.38
C VAL A 58 -10.51 -5.80 1.42
N ARG A 59 -11.13 -6.97 1.41
CA ARG A 59 -12.18 -7.32 2.39
C ARG A 59 -11.58 -7.56 3.76
N ALA A 60 -12.36 -7.33 4.79
CA ALA A 60 -12.01 -7.69 6.16
C ALA A 60 -11.51 -9.14 6.24
N GLY A 61 -10.39 -9.36 6.91
CA GLY A 61 -9.79 -10.68 7.09
C GLY A 61 -8.90 -11.16 5.93
N VAL A 62 -8.83 -10.42 4.83
CA VAL A 62 -8.04 -10.78 3.64
C VAL A 62 -6.68 -10.11 3.69
N ALA A 63 -5.64 -10.83 3.25
CA ALA A 63 -4.30 -10.29 3.13
C ALA A 63 -4.13 -9.46 1.86
N LEU A 64 -3.61 -8.24 2.01
CA LEU A 64 -3.18 -7.41 0.88
C LEU A 64 -1.92 -7.97 0.22
N PHE A 65 -1.00 -8.43 1.02
CA PHE A 65 0.19 -9.15 0.59
C PHE A 65 0.66 -10.12 1.68
N HIS A 66 1.43 -11.12 1.27
CA HIS A 66 1.98 -12.12 2.17
C HIS A 66 3.49 -11.97 2.35
N GLU A 67 3.95 -12.21 3.56
CA GLU A 67 5.37 -12.31 3.90
C GLU A 67 6.10 -13.25 2.96
N GLY A 68 7.28 -12.85 2.51
CA GLY A 68 8.13 -13.65 1.64
C GLY A 68 7.78 -13.60 0.16
N THR A 69 6.64 -13.03 -0.22
CA THR A 69 6.28 -12.87 -1.63
C THR A 69 6.98 -11.67 -2.25
N CYS A 70 7.18 -11.71 -3.57
CA CYS A 70 7.83 -10.64 -4.31
C CYS A 70 7.07 -9.32 -4.16
N ALA A 71 7.78 -8.25 -3.80
CA ALA A 71 7.23 -6.93 -3.64
C ALA A 71 6.94 -6.31 -5.01
N GLN A 72 5.67 -6.21 -5.38
CA GLN A 72 5.23 -5.63 -6.64
C GLN A 72 4.79 -4.19 -6.53
N ALA A 73 4.30 -3.78 -5.37
CA ALA A 73 3.77 -2.44 -5.14
C ALA A 73 4.00 -1.96 -3.72
N VAL A 74 4.02 -0.65 -3.57
CA VAL A 74 3.85 0.06 -2.31
C VAL A 74 2.40 0.53 -2.25
N TYR A 75 1.79 0.47 -1.08
CA TYR A 75 0.39 0.77 -0.90
C TYR A 75 0.18 1.92 0.07
N PHE A 76 -0.78 2.78 -0.23
CA PHE A 76 -1.24 3.84 0.67
C PHE A 76 -2.67 3.56 1.09
N ILE A 77 -2.95 3.55 2.37
CA ILE A 77 -4.28 3.24 2.88
C ILE A 77 -5.17 4.46 2.76
N ALA A 78 -6.19 4.38 1.90
CA ALA A 78 -7.18 5.44 1.75
C ALA A 78 -8.32 5.30 2.77
N VAL A 79 -8.77 4.07 3.00
CA VAL A 79 -9.84 3.71 3.96
C VAL A 79 -9.47 2.39 4.60
N GLY A 80 -9.66 2.27 5.89
CA GLY A 80 -9.54 1.02 6.61
C GLY A 80 -8.30 0.91 7.50
N THR A 81 -8.12 -0.27 8.07
CA THR A 81 -7.03 -0.60 9.00
C THR A 81 -6.46 -1.96 8.67
N PHE A 82 -5.15 -2.08 8.73
CA PHE A 82 -4.43 -3.32 8.49
C PHE A 82 -3.64 -3.74 9.74
N LYS A 83 -3.57 -5.04 9.93
CA LYS A 83 -2.70 -5.69 10.89
C LYS A 83 -1.46 -6.20 10.17
N LEU A 84 -0.27 -5.91 10.70
CA LEU A 84 1.01 -6.39 10.20
C LEU A 84 1.47 -7.57 11.03
N MET A 85 1.78 -8.68 10.39
CA MET A 85 2.10 -9.94 11.03
C MET A 85 3.39 -10.54 10.49
N HIS A 86 4.09 -11.24 11.36
CA HIS A 86 5.20 -12.12 11.03
C HIS A 86 4.87 -13.54 11.47
N THR A 87 5.14 -14.53 10.62
CA THR A 87 4.99 -15.94 10.97
C THR A 87 6.37 -16.52 11.26
N ALA A 88 6.57 -16.97 12.48
CA ALA A 88 7.79 -17.64 12.90
C ALA A 88 7.90 -19.04 12.26
N GLU A 89 9.10 -19.64 12.29
CA GLU A 89 9.36 -20.95 11.70
C GLU A 89 8.48 -22.07 12.28
N ASP A 90 8.07 -21.96 13.54
CA ASP A 90 7.16 -22.89 14.21
C ASP A 90 5.68 -22.66 13.87
N GLY A 91 5.37 -21.72 12.99
CA GLY A 91 4.01 -21.34 12.60
C GLY A 91 3.32 -20.35 13.52
N TYR A 92 3.99 -19.88 14.58
CA TYR A 92 3.43 -18.86 15.49
C TYR A 92 3.33 -17.52 14.78
N GLU A 93 2.14 -16.94 14.84
CA GLU A 93 1.87 -15.61 14.27
C GLU A 93 2.12 -14.53 15.32
N GLN A 94 2.97 -13.57 14.96
CA GLN A 94 3.27 -12.40 15.79
C GLN A 94 2.72 -11.15 15.14
N VAL A 95 1.86 -10.43 15.85
CA VAL A 95 1.40 -9.11 15.44
C VAL A 95 2.48 -8.09 15.74
N LEU A 96 2.96 -7.40 14.70
CA LEU A 96 4.01 -6.39 14.81
C LEU A 96 3.45 -4.98 14.94
N GLY A 97 2.23 -4.74 14.48
CA GLY A 97 1.61 -3.44 14.54
C GLY A 97 0.38 -3.32 13.67
N PHE A 98 -0.13 -2.11 13.59
CA PHE A 98 -1.31 -1.75 12.83
C PHE A 98 -1.00 -0.53 11.97
N ALA A 99 -1.69 -0.43 10.84
CA ALA A 99 -1.60 0.71 9.96
C ALA A 99 -2.99 1.17 9.54
N GLY A 100 -3.20 2.46 9.47
CA GLY A 100 -4.48 3.07 9.14
C GLY A 100 -4.38 4.10 8.02
N ARG A 101 -5.42 4.91 7.88
CA ARG A 101 -5.54 5.91 6.82
C ARG A 101 -4.30 6.80 6.71
N ALA A 102 -3.88 7.06 5.45
CA ALA A 102 -2.72 7.85 5.07
C ALA A 102 -1.37 7.22 5.44
N GLU A 103 -1.34 6.01 5.96
CA GLU A 103 -0.12 5.26 6.18
C GLU A 103 0.25 4.40 4.97
N MET A 104 1.54 4.14 4.83
CA MET A 104 2.11 3.40 3.71
C MET A 104 2.47 1.98 4.14
N LEU A 105 2.20 1.00 3.26
CA LEU A 105 2.53 -0.40 3.45
C LEU A 105 3.47 -0.89 2.33
N GLY A 106 4.42 -1.74 2.68
CA GLY A 106 5.28 -2.41 1.72
C GLY A 106 6.54 -1.63 1.33
N TYR A 107 6.77 -0.44 1.86
CA TYR A 107 7.96 0.35 1.56
C TYR A 107 9.25 -0.32 2.06
N ASP A 108 9.18 -1.03 3.16
CA ASP A 108 10.28 -1.83 3.74
C ASP A 108 10.71 -3.02 2.88
N ALA A 109 9.88 -3.42 1.92
CA ALA A 109 10.21 -4.49 0.98
C ALA A 109 11.19 -4.07 -0.12
N LEU A 110 11.46 -2.78 -0.29
CA LEU A 110 12.29 -2.28 -1.39
C LEU A 110 13.72 -2.78 -1.35
N CYS A 111 14.33 -2.94 -0.18
CA CYS A 111 15.71 -3.39 -0.06
C CYS A 111 15.86 -4.91 -0.24
N GLN A 112 14.84 -5.70 0.09
CA GLN A 112 14.87 -7.16 0.01
C GLN A 112 14.12 -7.72 -1.19
N ARG A 113 13.37 -6.89 -1.89
CA ARG A 113 12.46 -7.24 -2.99
C ARG A 113 11.36 -8.24 -2.62
N SER A 114 11.17 -8.49 -1.35
CA SER A 114 10.08 -9.31 -0.81
C SER A 114 9.49 -8.64 0.41
N TYR A 115 8.20 -8.91 0.67
CA TYR A 115 7.54 -8.35 1.83
C TYR A 115 8.05 -9.02 3.12
N PRO A 116 8.55 -8.26 4.09
CA PRO A 116 9.00 -8.82 5.36
C PRO A 116 7.86 -9.18 6.32
N THR A 117 6.64 -8.76 6.00
CA THR A 117 5.44 -8.99 6.80
C THR A 117 4.24 -9.33 5.93
N THR A 118 3.22 -9.91 6.54
CA THR A 118 1.89 -10.06 5.95
C THR A 118 0.99 -8.93 6.44
N ALA A 119 0.27 -8.27 5.53
CA ALA A 119 -0.69 -7.23 5.86
C ALA A 119 -2.10 -7.74 5.67
N VAL A 120 -2.89 -7.80 6.75
CA VAL A 120 -4.27 -8.31 6.75
C VAL A 120 -5.23 -7.18 7.07
N ALA A 121 -6.25 -7.01 6.24
CA ALA A 121 -7.30 -6.02 6.48
C ALA A 121 -8.15 -6.42 7.70
N LEU A 122 -8.33 -5.50 8.64
CA LEU A 122 -9.20 -5.70 9.80
C LEU A 122 -10.65 -5.31 9.51
N GLU A 123 -10.85 -4.51 8.49
CA GLU A 123 -12.15 -4.07 7.98
C GLU A 123 -12.08 -3.94 6.47
N ASP A 124 -13.22 -3.81 5.81
CA ASP A 124 -13.25 -3.54 4.38
C ASP A 124 -12.46 -2.27 4.10
N SER A 125 -11.42 -2.39 3.30
CA SER A 125 -10.40 -1.36 3.12
C SER A 125 -10.19 -1.03 1.66
N THR A 126 -9.69 0.16 1.41
CA THR A 126 -9.30 0.64 0.09
C THR A 126 -7.88 1.17 0.16
N VAL A 127 -7.03 0.74 -0.77
CA VAL A 127 -5.64 1.18 -0.86
C VAL A 127 -5.33 1.69 -2.27
N TYR A 128 -4.39 2.61 -2.36
CA TYR A 128 -3.78 3.01 -3.62
C TYR A 128 -2.47 2.26 -3.79
N ALA A 129 -2.32 1.55 -4.92
CA ALA A 129 -1.15 0.75 -5.24
C ALA A 129 -0.26 1.49 -6.24
N LEU A 130 1.00 1.68 -5.86
CA LEU A 130 2.03 2.26 -6.71
C LEU A 130 3.05 1.17 -7.05
N PRO A 131 3.20 0.78 -8.34
CA PRO A 131 4.14 -0.27 -8.71
C PRO A 131 5.58 0.07 -8.33
N VAL A 132 6.28 -0.87 -7.73
CA VAL A 132 7.69 -0.72 -7.35
C VAL A 132 8.57 -0.44 -8.56
N ALA A 133 8.28 -1.06 -9.70
CA ALA A 133 9.03 -0.87 -10.93
C ALA A 133 9.07 0.60 -11.40
N ASP A 134 8.02 1.37 -11.08
CA ASP A 134 7.88 2.77 -11.50
C ASP A 134 8.28 3.77 -10.43
N LEU A 135 8.50 3.31 -9.20
CA LEU A 135 8.62 4.15 -8.01
C LEU A 135 9.74 5.19 -8.12
N PHE A 136 10.94 4.75 -8.45
CA PHE A 136 12.11 5.64 -8.50
C PHE A 136 12.02 6.61 -9.68
N GLY A 137 11.63 6.13 -10.85
CA GLY A 137 11.46 6.96 -12.04
C GLY A 137 10.38 8.02 -11.87
N LEU A 138 9.26 7.64 -11.25
CA LEU A 138 8.17 8.58 -10.94
C LEU A 138 8.58 9.62 -9.90
N SER A 139 9.29 9.21 -8.86
CA SER A 139 9.77 10.13 -7.83
C SER A 139 10.72 11.19 -8.40
N ALA A 140 11.52 10.81 -9.40
CA ALA A 140 12.40 11.74 -10.12
C ALA A 140 11.64 12.72 -11.02
N ARG A 141 10.58 12.24 -11.70
CA ARG A 141 9.78 13.07 -12.62
C ARG A 141 8.72 13.91 -11.92
N VAL A 142 8.23 13.44 -10.77
CA VAL A 142 7.17 14.09 -9.99
C VAL A 142 7.69 14.36 -8.59
N PRO A 143 8.33 15.52 -8.34
CA PRO A 143 8.93 15.82 -7.04
C PRO A 143 7.95 15.76 -5.86
N ALA A 144 6.68 16.10 -6.09
CA ALA A 144 5.64 16.00 -5.07
C ALA A 144 5.43 14.55 -4.61
N LEU A 145 5.59 13.56 -5.48
CA LEU A 145 5.54 12.14 -5.11
C LEU A 145 6.71 11.77 -4.20
N GLY A 146 7.89 12.27 -4.46
CA GLY A 146 9.04 12.12 -3.56
C GLY A 146 8.74 12.64 -2.15
N ARG A 147 8.11 13.81 -2.04
CA ARG A 147 7.66 14.35 -0.74
C ARG A 147 6.64 13.45 -0.05
N VAL A 148 5.68 12.91 -0.78
CA VAL A 148 4.70 11.94 -0.25
C VAL A 148 5.39 10.74 0.36
N LEU A 149 6.35 10.16 -0.35
CA LEU A 149 7.11 8.99 0.13
C LEU A 149 7.93 9.32 1.38
N HIS A 150 8.60 10.46 1.41
CA HIS A 150 9.37 10.90 2.58
C HIS A 150 8.47 11.12 3.80
N LEU A 151 7.34 11.78 3.64
CA LEU A 151 6.39 12.01 4.72
C LEU A 151 5.80 10.70 5.25
N ALA A 152 5.39 9.80 4.36
CA ALA A 152 4.85 8.51 4.74
C ALA A 152 5.88 7.65 5.49
N ALA A 153 7.12 7.60 5.01
CA ALA A 153 8.21 6.89 5.66
C ALA A 153 8.55 7.48 7.03
N SER A 154 8.57 8.81 7.14
CA SER A 154 8.81 9.51 8.39
C SER A 154 7.74 9.20 9.44
N ARG A 155 6.47 9.20 9.05
CA ARG A 155 5.35 8.83 9.94
C ARG A 155 5.46 7.39 10.43
N GLN A 156 5.85 6.48 9.54
CA GLN A 156 6.04 5.07 9.88
C GLN A 156 7.17 4.89 10.89
N MET A 157 8.29 5.58 10.73
CA MET A 157 9.40 5.57 11.67
C MET A 157 9.00 6.11 13.05
N LEU A 158 8.26 7.21 13.09
CA LEU A 158 7.76 7.78 14.34
C LEU A 158 6.82 6.82 15.05
N HIS A 159 5.92 6.18 14.32
CA HIS A 159 4.99 5.19 14.85
C HIS A 159 5.70 3.99 15.47
N GLN A 160 6.77 3.50 14.85
CA GLN A 160 7.61 2.42 15.40
C GLN A 160 8.31 2.84 16.69
N VAL A 161 8.81 4.07 16.78
CA VAL A 161 9.43 4.62 17.99
C VAL A 161 8.40 4.71 19.12
N GLU A 162 7.20 5.17 18.85
CA GLU A 162 6.11 5.25 19.83
C GLU A 162 5.72 3.88 20.37
N ILE A 163 5.60 2.86 19.52
CA ILE A 163 5.33 1.49 19.92
C ILE A 163 6.47 0.94 20.78
N ALA A 164 7.71 1.12 20.38
CA ALA A 164 8.88 0.67 21.14
C ALA A 164 8.94 1.32 22.52
N HIS A 165 8.59 2.61 22.62
CA HIS A 165 8.52 3.33 23.87
C HIS A 165 7.45 2.77 24.81
N LEU A 166 6.26 2.46 24.29
CA LEU A 166 5.18 1.84 25.06
C LEU A 166 5.56 0.46 25.57
N ILE A 167 6.22 -0.36 24.77
CA ILE A 167 6.75 -1.67 25.18
C ILE A 167 7.80 -1.52 26.26
N GLY A 168 8.69 -0.56 26.15
CA GLY A 168 9.73 -0.26 27.15
C GLY A 168 9.15 0.19 28.49
N LEU A 169 8.03 0.91 28.49
CA LEU A 169 7.33 1.32 29.72
C LEU A 169 6.61 0.17 30.42
N GLY A 170 6.29 -0.89 29.68
CA GLY A 170 5.63 -2.08 30.22
C GLY A 170 6.59 -3.13 30.81
N ALA A 171 7.87 -2.89 30.71
CA ALA A 171 8.90 -3.84 31.19
C ALA A 171 9.27 -3.62 32.65
#